data_9e01402268aa29a34c1c6fb1956b515a
#
_entry.id   9e01402268aa29a34c1c6fb1956b515a
#
_cell.length_a   1.000
_cell.length_b   1.000
_cell.length_c   1.000
_cell.angle_alpha   90.00
_cell.angle_beta   90.00
_cell.angle_gamma   90.00
#
_symmetry.space_group_name_H-M   'P 1'
#
loop_
_entity.id
_entity.type
_entity.pdbx_description
1 polymer ?
#
loop_
_entity_poly.entity_id
_entity_poly.type
_entity_poly.pdbx_seq_one_letter_code
_entity_poly.pdbx_strand_id
1 'polypeptide(L)'
;MNDTTPHDTAVHDTAAHDTAAHDTAAHDTTAHDTTAHDTTAANADGRIPGPERLADLAAIRDLVVSYGFAVDDRDWVRWRALYTDDATLDYTHSGGIAGSVDEVAAWMPGATSIFVWSLHSVLTHEIRFTGAETATGRVHLFNRNGVEWDGAMELLDVGGLYQDEYRRVDGAWRFTRRVEHSHYITGGGLAAVVRELAATTAPDKRPPIG
;
A
#
# COMPACT_ATOMS: atom_id res chain seq x y z
N MET A 1 48.81 -44.72 3.96
CA MET A 1 49.77 -43.76 4.50
C MET A 1 48.96 -42.70 5.20
N ASN A 2 48.93 -42.79 6.54
CA ASN A 2 48.21 -41.86 7.42
C ASN A 2 49.11 -40.66 7.67
N ASP A 3 48.52 -39.50 7.58
CA ASP A 3 49.13 -38.31 8.19
C ASP A 3 48.09 -37.62 9.05
N THR A 4 48.33 -37.65 10.36
CA THR A 4 47.55 -37.06 11.43
C THR A 4 48.37 -35.91 12.03
N THR A 5 47.94 -34.67 11.83
CA THR A 5 48.46 -33.51 12.55
C THR A 5 47.54 -33.14 13.71
N PRO A 6 48.06 -32.87 14.91
CA PRO A 6 47.26 -32.56 16.09
C PRO A 6 46.94 -31.07 16.19
N HIS A 7 45.72 -30.77 16.64
CA HIS A 7 45.24 -29.44 16.99
C HIS A 7 45.84 -28.99 18.33
N ASP A 8 46.42 -27.80 18.29
CA ASP A 8 46.95 -27.06 19.44
C ASP A 8 45.79 -26.33 20.15
N THR A 9 45.61 -26.58 21.44
CA THR A 9 44.60 -25.96 22.29
C THR A 9 45.23 -24.78 23.03
N ALA A 10 44.93 -23.57 22.62
CA ALA A 10 45.28 -22.35 23.33
C ALA A 10 44.36 -22.13 24.54
N VAL A 11 44.96 -22.07 25.72
CA VAL A 11 44.32 -21.76 27.00
C VAL A 11 44.13 -20.24 27.09
N HIS A 12 42.90 -19.79 27.25
CA HIS A 12 42.59 -18.38 27.53
C HIS A 12 42.68 -18.10 29.02
N ASP A 13 43.53 -17.15 29.32
CA ASP A 13 43.81 -16.55 30.63
C ASP A 13 42.60 -15.67 31.05
N THR A 14 42.09 -15.88 32.28
CA THR A 14 40.96 -15.12 32.84
C THR A 14 41.51 -13.93 33.64
N ALA A 15 41.40 -12.74 33.05
CA ALA A 15 41.65 -11.48 33.75
C ALA A 15 40.48 -11.13 34.68
N ALA A 16 40.76 -10.95 35.95
CA ALA A 16 39.82 -10.49 36.97
C ALA A 16 39.47 -9.02 36.76
N HIS A 17 38.18 -8.71 36.66
CA HIS A 17 37.70 -7.33 36.66
C HIS A 17 37.45 -6.86 38.10
N ASP A 18 38.14 -5.78 38.41
CA ASP A 18 38.03 -4.98 39.62
C ASP A 18 36.66 -4.28 39.69
N THR A 19 35.93 -4.48 40.80
CA THR A 19 34.62 -3.86 41.04
C THR A 19 34.81 -2.51 41.71
N ALA A 20 34.75 -1.42 40.92
CA ALA A 20 34.65 -0.07 41.45
C ALA A 20 33.21 0.20 41.94
N ALA A 21 33.07 0.55 43.22
CA ALA A 21 31.84 0.96 43.84
C ALA A 21 31.36 2.31 43.23
N HIS A 22 30.18 2.34 42.61
CA HIS A 22 29.53 3.58 42.22
C HIS A 22 28.73 4.15 43.37
N ASP A 23 29.08 5.37 43.74
CA ASP A 23 28.44 6.24 44.69
C ASP A 23 27.01 6.60 44.17
N THR A 24 25.99 6.31 44.99
CA THR A 24 24.58 6.62 44.65
C THR A 24 24.29 8.06 45.04
N ALA A 25 24.42 8.98 44.06
CA ALA A 25 23.88 10.31 44.20
C ALA A 25 22.35 10.26 44.09
N ALA A 26 21.66 10.72 45.14
CA ALA A 26 20.21 10.87 45.18
C ALA A 26 19.77 11.90 44.14
N HIS A 27 19.02 11.45 43.11
CA HIS A 27 18.34 12.33 42.19
C HIS A 27 17.09 12.90 42.85
N ASP A 28 17.09 14.20 43.03
CA ASP A 28 15.94 15.02 43.40
C ASP A 28 14.87 14.90 42.28
N THR A 29 13.75 14.26 42.62
CA THR A 29 12.60 14.15 41.72
C THR A 29 11.79 15.44 41.80
N THR A 30 12.22 16.46 41.06
CA THR A 30 11.34 17.56 40.71
C THR A 30 10.21 17.04 39.84
N ALA A 31 8.99 17.12 40.38
CA ALA A 31 7.77 16.78 39.67
C ALA A 31 7.70 17.61 38.36
N HIS A 32 7.90 16.95 37.23
CA HIS A 32 7.56 17.56 35.94
C HIS A 32 6.03 17.72 35.90
N ASP A 33 5.61 18.99 35.96
CA ASP A 33 4.26 19.37 35.60
C ASP A 33 3.99 18.96 34.14
N THR A 34 3.30 17.83 33.97
CA THR A 34 2.80 17.39 32.68
C THR A 34 1.59 18.25 32.33
N THR A 35 1.84 19.50 31.93
CA THR A 35 0.85 20.21 31.13
C THR A 35 0.57 19.37 29.91
N ALA A 36 -0.62 18.77 29.87
CA ALA A 36 -1.12 18.08 28.69
C ALA A 36 -1.06 19.09 27.54
N HIS A 37 -0.05 18.95 26.67
CA HIS A 37 -0.03 19.69 25.43
C HIS A 37 -1.27 19.25 24.65
N ASP A 38 -2.15 20.20 24.41
CA ASP A 38 -3.29 20.00 23.52
C ASP A 38 -2.73 19.67 22.12
N THR A 39 -2.64 18.36 21.82
CA THR A 39 -2.12 17.83 20.56
C THR A 39 -3.10 18.00 19.41
N THR A 40 -4.29 18.58 19.66
CA THR A 40 -5.31 18.76 18.63
C THR A 40 -4.94 19.82 17.59
N ALA A 41 -4.04 20.76 17.90
CA ALA A 41 -3.61 21.82 16.98
C ALA A 41 -2.44 21.42 16.06
N ALA A 42 -1.65 20.39 16.41
CA ALA A 42 -0.44 20.02 15.67
C ALA A 42 -0.69 19.24 14.38
N ASN A 43 -1.90 18.74 14.16
CA ASN A 43 -2.24 17.85 13.04
C ASN A 43 -3.08 18.49 11.95
N ALA A 44 -3.22 19.82 11.95
CA ALA A 44 -4.04 20.52 10.95
C ALA A 44 -3.50 20.43 9.52
N ASP A 45 -2.20 20.10 9.34
CA ASP A 45 -1.57 19.90 8.04
C ASP A 45 -1.55 18.41 7.57
N GLY A 46 -2.07 17.47 8.39
CA GLY A 46 -2.21 16.06 8.06
C GLY A 46 -0.89 15.28 7.91
N ARG A 47 0.26 15.83 8.32
CA ARG A 47 1.57 15.22 8.11
C ARG A 47 1.96 14.19 9.15
N ILE A 48 1.59 14.39 10.42
CA ILE A 48 1.87 13.45 11.52
C ILE A 48 0.58 13.22 12.29
N PRO A 49 -0.13 12.11 12.05
CA PRO A 49 -1.30 11.75 12.83
C PRO A 49 -0.92 11.51 14.29
N GLY A 50 -1.74 11.98 15.22
CA GLY A 50 -1.59 11.66 16.63
C GLY A 50 -1.73 10.16 16.92
N PRO A 51 -1.36 9.70 18.13
CA PRO A 51 -1.41 8.29 18.51
C PRO A 51 -2.77 7.63 18.30
N GLU A 52 -3.85 8.40 18.45
CA GLU A 52 -5.24 7.95 18.26
C GLU A 52 -5.52 7.57 16.79
N ARG A 53 -4.73 8.08 15.85
CA ARG A 53 -4.88 7.79 14.41
C ARG A 53 -4.01 6.64 13.92
N LEU A 54 -3.15 6.08 14.77
CA LEU A 54 -2.25 4.99 14.33
C LEU A 54 -3.03 3.73 13.93
N ALA A 55 -4.10 3.39 14.63
CA ALA A 55 -4.97 2.27 14.28
C ALA A 55 -5.69 2.51 12.94
N ASP A 56 -6.14 3.74 12.69
CA ASP A 56 -6.78 4.14 11.44
C ASP A 56 -5.80 4.08 10.26
N LEU A 57 -4.56 4.55 10.46
CA LEU A 57 -3.52 4.44 9.45
C LEU A 57 -3.22 2.98 9.08
N ALA A 58 -3.10 2.10 10.07
CA ALA A 58 -2.90 0.68 9.85
C ALA A 58 -4.07 0.09 9.06
N ALA A 59 -5.31 0.36 9.49
CA ALA A 59 -6.51 -0.16 8.84
C ALA A 59 -6.66 0.32 7.38
N ILE A 60 -6.36 1.59 7.07
CA ILE A 60 -6.40 2.09 5.68
C ILE A 60 -5.27 1.46 4.84
N ARG A 61 -4.07 1.25 5.41
CA ARG A 61 -2.99 0.55 4.72
C ARG A 61 -3.36 -0.90 4.41
N ASP A 62 -3.91 -1.61 5.39
CA ASP A 62 -4.38 -2.99 5.21
C ASP A 62 -5.52 -3.09 4.18
N LEU A 63 -6.40 -2.08 4.11
CA LEU A 63 -7.44 -1.99 3.09
C LEU A 63 -6.83 -1.96 1.67
N VAL A 64 -5.80 -1.12 1.45
CA VAL A 64 -5.13 -1.01 0.14
C VAL A 64 -4.36 -2.28 -0.20
N VAL A 65 -3.68 -2.90 0.76
CA VAL A 65 -3.01 -4.21 0.58
C VAL A 65 -4.03 -5.29 0.25
N SER A 66 -5.17 -5.30 0.97
CA SER A 66 -6.26 -6.27 0.74
C SER A 66 -6.85 -6.15 -0.67
N TYR A 67 -6.90 -4.94 -1.23
CA TYR A 67 -7.32 -4.74 -2.61
C TYR A 67 -6.38 -5.47 -3.59
N GLY A 68 -5.06 -5.28 -3.46
CA GLY A 68 -4.09 -5.92 -4.34
C GLY A 68 -4.26 -7.45 -4.34
N PHE A 69 -4.28 -8.07 -3.17
CA PHE A 69 -4.47 -9.50 -3.05
C PHE A 69 -5.84 -9.98 -3.56
N ALA A 70 -6.91 -9.22 -3.31
CA ALA A 70 -8.24 -9.61 -3.80
C ALA A 70 -8.31 -9.66 -5.33
N VAL A 71 -7.62 -8.73 -6.03
CA VAL A 71 -7.51 -8.76 -7.49
C VAL A 71 -6.62 -9.91 -7.95
N ASP A 72 -5.44 -10.08 -7.35
CA ASP A 72 -4.47 -11.11 -7.73
C ASP A 72 -5.06 -12.53 -7.56
N ASP A 73 -5.79 -12.75 -6.47
CA ASP A 73 -6.47 -14.00 -6.14
C ASP A 73 -7.81 -14.18 -6.89
N ARG A 74 -8.30 -13.13 -7.58
CA ARG A 74 -9.64 -13.07 -8.20
C ARG A 74 -10.76 -13.33 -7.19
N ASP A 75 -10.57 -12.92 -5.95
CA ASP A 75 -11.58 -12.97 -4.89
C ASP A 75 -12.51 -11.75 -4.98
N TRP A 76 -13.47 -11.82 -5.90
CA TRP A 76 -14.39 -10.71 -6.18
C TRP A 76 -15.35 -10.43 -5.03
N VAL A 77 -15.62 -11.42 -4.18
CA VAL A 77 -16.42 -11.23 -2.96
C VAL A 77 -15.64 -10.38 -1.96
N ARG A 78 -14.38 -10.74 -1.70
CA ARG A 78 -13.47 -9.93 -0.88
C ARG A 78 -13.28 -8.54 -1.48
N TRP A 79 -13.02 -8.45 -2.78
CA TRP A 79 -12.82 -7.19 -3.49
C TRP A 79 -14.02 -6.25 -3.30
N ARG A 80 -15.26 -6.73 -3.55
CA ARG A 80 -16.48 -5.91 -3.41
C ARG A 80 -16.68 -5.42 -1.97
N ALA A 81 -16.34 -6.23 -0.97
CA ALA A 81 -16.48 -5.89 0.44
C ALA A 81 -15.53 -4.76 0.91
N LEU A 82 -14.50 -4.42 0.15
CA LEU A 82 -13.60 -3.31 0.45
C LEU A 82 -14.21 -1.94 0.19
N TYR A 83 -15.33 -1.88 -0.52
CA TYR A 83 -15.99 -0.65 -0.95
C TYR A 83 -17.30 -0.41 -0.21
N THR A 84 -17.69 0.87 -0.12
CA THR A 84 -19.06 1.25 0.26
C THR A 84 -20.02 0.99 -0.92
N ASP A 85 -21.31 0.90 -0.63
CA ASP A 85 -22.31 0.62 -1.68
C ASP A 85 -22.47 1.77 -2.67
N ASP A 86 -22.16 3.00 -2.25
CA ASP A 86 -22.18 4.22 -3.06
C ASP A 86 -20.82 4.55 -3.71
N ALA A 87 -19.86 3.63 -3.65
CA ALA A 87 -18.52 3.88 -4.18
C ALA A 87 -18.50 4.02 -5.71
N THR A 88 -17.57 4.86 -6.18
CA THR A 88 -17.31 5.07 -7.61
C THR A 88 -15.86 4.79 -7.94
N LEU A 89 -15.62 4.20 -9.11
CA LEU A 89 -14.30 3.81 -9.58
C LEU A 89 -14.06 4.32 -10.99
N ASP A 90 -12.78 4.60 -11.30
CA ASP A 90 -12.36 4.99 -12.64
C ASP A 90 -11.02 4.31 -12.98
N TYR A 91 -11.06 3.38 -13.92
CA TYR A 91 -9.90 2.66 -14.47
C TYR A 91 -9.67 2.99 -15.95
N THR A 92 -10.26 4.08 -16.45
CA THR A 92 -10.18 4.45 -17.87
C THR A 92 -8.73 4.72 -18.33
N HIS A 93 -7.86 5.18 -17.43
CA HIS A 93 -6.45 5.43 -17.73
C HIS A 93 -5.62 4.15 -17.97
N SER A 94 -6.12 2.99 -17.56
CA SER A 94 -5.53 1.67 -17.87
C SER A 94 -6.33 0.88 -18.90
N GLY A 95 -7.22 1.54 -19.63
CA GLY A 95 -8.07 0.92 -20.66
C GLY A 95 -9.33 0.24 -20.09
N GLY A 96 -9.64 0.48 -18.81
CA GLY A 96 -10.82 -0.03 -18.14
C GLY A 96 -12.03 0.90 -18.30
N ILE A 97 -12.96 0.77 -17.35
CA ILE A 97 -14.23 1.54 -17.29
C ILE A 97 -14.27 2.46 -16.07
N ALA A 98 -15.14 3.45 -16.12
CA ALA A 98 -15.58 4.23 -14.96
C ALA A 98 -17.05 3.92 -14.66
N GLY A 99 -17.40 3.87 -13.37
CA GLY A 99 -18.77 3.61 -12.95
C GLY A 99 -18.92 3.40 -11.46
N SER A 100 -20.11 2.96 -11.06
CA SER A 100 -20.37 2.49 -9.70
C SER A 100 -19.58 1.23 -9.38
N VAL A 101 -19.39 0.95 -8.09
CA VAL A 101 -18.70 -0.27 -7.64
C VAL A 101 -19.35 -1.54 -8.20
N ASP A 102 -20.67 -1.57 -8.37
CA ASP A 102 -21.38 -2.75 -8.88
C ASP A 102 -21.17 -2.94 -10.40
N GLU A 103 -21.14 -1.85 -11.19
CA GLU A 103 -20.78 -1.91 -12.61
C GLU A 103 -19.35 -2.40 -12.80
N VAL A 104 -18.40 -1.89 -12.01
CA VAL A 104 -17.01 -2.33 -12.08
C VAL A 104 -16.86 -3.78 -11.57
N ALA A 105 -17.57 -4.18 -10.52
CA ALA A 105 -17.57 -5.56 -10.01
C ALA A 105 -18.06 -6.57 -11.07
N ALA A 106 -19.06 -6.17 -11.89
CA ALA A 106 -19.54 -7.00 -12.98
C ALA A 106 -18.53 -7.10 -14.14
N TRP A 107 -17.76 -6.05 -14.38
CA TRP A 107 -16.76 -5.96 -15.46
C TRP A 107 -15.44 -6.66 -15.13
N MET A 108 -14.94 -6.55 -13.89
CA MET A 108 -13.61 -7.01 -13.45
C MET A 108 -13.28 -8.47 -13.81
N PRO A 109 -14.18 -9.46 -13.57
CA PRO A 109 -13.87 -10.86 -13.88
C PRO A 109 -13.55 -11.08 -15.37
N GLY A 110 -14.28 -10.42 -16.26
CA GLY A 110 -14.04 -10.50 -17.70
C GLY A 110 -12.73 -9.82 -18.10
N ALA A 111 -12.50 -8.61 -17.60
CA ALA A 111 -11.30 -7.83 -17.92
C ALA A 111 -10.00 -8.50 -17.49
N THR A 112 -10.00 -9.16 -16.33
CA THR A 112 -8.82 -9.82 -15.78
C THR A 112 -8.65 -11.25 -16.24
N SER A 113 -9.61 -11.81 -16.99
CA SER A 113 -9.57 -13.21 -17.46
C SER A 113 -8.41 -13.51 -18.42
N ILE A 114 -7.87 -12.47 -19.10
CA ILE A 114 -6.73 -12.59 -20.02
C ILE A 114 -5.39 -12.77 -19.28
N PHE A 115 -5.33 -12.45 -17.99
CA PHE A 115 -4.10 -12.62 -17.22
C PHE A 115 -4.00 -14.05 -16.67
N VAL A 116 -2.88 -14.69 -16.90
CA VAL A 116 -2.55 -15.98 -16.29
C VAL A 116 -2.30 -15.80 -14.79
N TRP A 117 -1.64 -14.72 -14.45
CA TRP A 117 -1.40 -14.27 -13.06
C TRP A 117 -1.26 -12.74 -13.04
N SER A 118 -1.49 -12.17 -11.87
CA SER A 118 -1.32 -10.73 -11.60
C SER A 118 -0.51 -10.55 -10.33
N LEU A 119 0.22 -9.44 -10.25
CA LEU A 119 1.00 -9.03 -9.10
C LEU A 119 0.80 -7.54 -8.87
N HIS A 120 0.00 -7.17 -7.86
CA HIS A 120 -0.21 -5.79 -7.45
C HIS A 120 0.79 -5.42 -6.35
N SER A 121 1.69 -4.49 -6.64
CA SER A 121 2.64 -3.96 -5.67
C SER A 121 2.20 -2.57 -5.23
N VAL A 122 1.86 -2.45 -3.93
CA VAL A 122 1.62 -1.16 -3.27
C VAL A 122 2.97 -0.60 -2.83
N LEU A 123 3.33 0.58 -3.33
CA LEU A 123 4.60 1.22 -3.04
C LEU A 123 4.44 2.29 -1.95
N THR A 124 4.58 3.58 -2.31
CA THR A 124 4.35 4.68 -1.37
C THR A 124 2.87 4.95 -1.17
N HIS A 125 2.45 5.16 0.07
CA HIS A 125 1.07 5.47 0.41
C HIS A 125 1.01 6.69 1.34
N GLU A 126 0.58 7.82 0.80
CA GLU A 126 0.24 9.03 1.55
C GLU A 126 -1.24 8.96 1.96
N ILE A 127 -1.53 9.18 3.25
CA ILE A 127 -2.89 9.20 3.80
C ILE A 127 -3.09 10.54 4.50
N ARG A 128 -4.21 11.22 4.24
CA ARG A 128 -4.61 12.47 4.89
C ARG A 128 -6.02 12.32 5.45
N PHE A 129 -6.16 12.47 6.76
CA PHE A 129 -7.48 12.50 7.38
C PHE A 129 -8.17 13.84 7.08
N THR A 130 -9.38 13.76 6.55
CA THR A 130 -10.23 14.92 6.21
C THR A 130 -11.34 15.12 7.24
N GLY A 131 -11.51 14.16 8.15
CA GLY A 131 -12.49 14.19 9.25
C GLY A 131 -12.27 13.05 10.21
N ALA A 132 -13.19 12.89 11.16
CA ALA A 132 -13.14 11.80 12.14
C ALA A 132 -13.26 10.43 11.46
N GLU A 133 -14.11 10.33 10.46
CA GLU A 133 -14.48 9.09 9.75
C GLU A 133 -14.16 9.14 8.25
N THR A 134 -13.34 10.11 7.81
CA THR A 134 -13.00 10.31 6.39
C THR A 134 -11.51 10.55 6.19
N ALA A 135 -10.98 10.05 5.08
CA ALA A 135 -9.60 10.27 4.67
C ALA A 135 -9.46 10.24 3.15
N THR A 136 -8.37 10.78 2.64
CA THR A 136 -7.94 10.63 1.26
C THR A 136 -6.61 9.92 1.21
N GLY A 137 -6.29 9.28 0.07
CA GLY A 137 -5.02 8.61 -0.15
C GLY A 137 -4.47 8.81 -1.55
N ARG A 138 -3.14 8.77 -1.63
CA ARG A 138 -2.38 8.68 -2.88
C ARG A 138 -1.46 7.48 -2.77
N VAL A 139 -1.61 6.54 -3.69
CA VAL A 139 -0.89 5.26 -3.65
C VAL A 139 -0.13 5.06 -4.94
N HIS A 140 1.20 5.06 -4.91
CA HIS A 140 1.96 4.60 -6.07
C HIS A 140 1.83 3.09 -6.19
N LEU A 141 1.55 2.64 -7.40
CA LEU A 141 1.38 1.24 -7.73
C LEU A 141 2.32 0.81 -8.83
N PHE A 142 2.67 -0.46 -8.79
CA PHE A 142 3.29 -1.17 -9.89
C PHE A 142 2.61 -2.54 -10.01
N ASN A 143 1.93 -2.76 -11.13
CA ASN A 143 1.24 -3.99 -11.39
C ASN A 143 1.94 -4.71 -12.55
N ARG A 144 2.31 -5.96 -12.31
CA ARG A 144 2.85 -6.85 -13.34
C ARG A 144 1.89 -7.99 -13.58
N ASN A 145 1.60 -8.25 -14.83
CA ASN A 145 0.69 -9.30 -15.23
C ASN A 145 1.37 -10.23 -16.25
N GLY A 146 1.18 -11.54 -16.07
CA GLY A 146 1.53 -12.53 -17.07
C GLY A 146 0.36 -12.76 -18.01
N VAL A 147 0.62 -12.70 -19.31
CA VAL A 147 -0.38 -12.84 -20.37
C VAL A 147 0.11 -13.87 -21.36
N GLU A 148 -0.74 -14.81 -21.77
CA GLU A 148 -0.47 -15.63 -22.93
C GLU A 148 -0.94 -14.89 -24.19
N TRP A 149 -0.01 -14.49 -25.03
CA TRP A 149 -0.25 -13.71 -26.22
C TRP A 149 0.47 -14.33 -27.43
N ASP A 150 -0.27 -14.63 -28.48
CA ASP A 150 0.26 -15.25 -29.71
C ASP A 150 1.11 -16.52 -29.46
N GLY A 151 0.67 -17.31 -28.46
CA GLY A 151 1.33 -18.57 -28.07
C GLY A 151 2.61 -18.43 -27.24
N ALA A 152 2.92 -17.24 -26.75
CA ALA A 152 4.04 -16.98 -25.87
C ALA A 152 3.57 -16.30 -24.56
N MET A 153 4.30 -16.55 -23.46
CA MET A 153 4.09 -15.82 -22.23
C MET A 153 4.74 -14.43 -22.34
N GLU A 154 3.93 -13.39 -22.31
CA GLU A 154 4.38 -12.00 -22.29
C GLU A 154 4.08 -11.36 -20.93
N LEU A 155 4.77 -10.26 -20.65
CA LEU A 155 4.53 -9.43 -19.48
C LEU A 155 3.82 -8.14 -19.89
N LEU A 156 2.85 -7.73 -19.06
CA LEU A 156 2.22 -6.42 -19.13
C LEU A 156 2.47 -5.71 -17.80
N ASP A 157 3.21 -4.62 -17.84
CA ASP A 157 3.50 -3.78 -16.68
C ASP A 157 2.70 -2.48 -16.76
N VAL A 158 2.03 -2.15 -15.66
CA VAL A 158 1.32 -0.89 -15.45
C VAL A 158 1.87 -0.22 -14.20
N GLY A 159 2.36 1.00 -14.34
CA GLY A 159 2.82 1.80 -13.20
C GLY A 159 2.08 3.13 -13.16
N GLY A 160 1.70 3.54 -11.96
CA GLY A 160 0.87 4.73 -11.82
C GLY A 160 0.53 5.10 -10.38
N LEU A 161 -0.58 5.77 -10.24
CA LEU A 161 -1.09 6.33 -9.00
C LEU A 161 -2.56 6.01 -8.84
N TYR A 162 -2.96 5.47 -7.69
CA TYR A 162 -4.35 5.52 -7.23
C TYR A 162 -4.58 6.81 -6.44
N GLN A 163 -5.67 7.49 -6.73
CA GLN A 163 -6.28 8.52 -5.89
C GLN A 163 -7.51 7.95 -5.23
N ASP A 164 -7.48 7.87 -3.91
CA ASP A 164 -8.48 7.21 -3.11
C ASP A 164 -9.19 8.17 -2.17
N GLU A 165 -10.48 7.90 -1.93
CA GLU A 165 -11.24 8.45 -0.83
C GLU A 165 -11.74 7.30 0.05
N TYR A 166 -11.67 7.50 1.36
CA TYR A 166 -12.02 6.49 2.35
C TYR A 166 -13.06 7.03 3.32
N ARG A 167 -13.94 6.14 3.76
CA ARG A 167 -14.90 6.41 4.85
C ARG A 167 -14.97 5.22 5.79
N ARG A 168 -15.09 5.51 7.08
CA ARG A 168 -15.37 4.47 8.07
C ARG A 168 -16.87 4.22 8.12
N VAL A 169 -17.27 2.97 7.93
CA VAL A 169 -18.66 2.51 7.98
C VAL A 169 -18.70 1.29 8.88
N ASP A 170 -19.57 1.31 9.88
CA ASP A 170 -19.70 0.23 10.90
C ASP A 170 -18.37 -0.17 11.53
N GLY A 171 -17.53 0.82 11.82
CA GLY A 171 -16.21 0.63 12.43
C GLY A 171 -15.10 0.20 11.49
N ALA A 172 -15.37 -0.08 10.21
CA ALA A 172 -14.39 -0.50 9.21
C ALA A 172 -14.14 0.60 8.16
N TRP A 173 -12.88 0.82 7.80
CA TRP A 173 -12.52 1.68 6.70
C TRP A 173 -12.83 1.01 5.36
N ARG A 174 -13.42 1.77 4.42
CA ARG A 174 -13.76 1.32 3.07
C ARG A 174 -13.45 2.39 2.05
N PHE A 175 -13.21 1.99 0.82
CA PHE A 175 -13.12 2.91 -0.31
C PHE A 175 -14.51 3.49 -0.62
N THR A 176 -14.59 4.81 -0.81
CA THR A 176 -15.76 5.49 -1.39
C THR A 176 -15.50 5.93 -2.82
N ARG A 177 -14.21 6.11 -3.17
CA ARG A 177 -13.79 6.45 -4.53
C ARG A 177 -12.39 5.92 -4.78
N ARG A 178 -12.14 5.45 -6.00
CA ARG A 178 -10.80 5.15 -6.51
C ARG A 178 -10.68 5.60 -7.96
N VAL A 179 -9.62 6.33 -8.27
CA VAL A 179 -9.23 6.66 -9.65
C VAL A 179 -7.81 6.18 -9.88
N GLU A 180 -7.63 5.40 -10.93
CA GLU A 180 -6.30 5.02 -11.39
C GLU A 180 -5.78 6.01 -12.43
N HIS A 181 -4.56 6.46 -12.25
CA HIS A 181 -3.81 7.27 -13.21
C HIS A 181 -2.58 6.48 -13.65
N SER A 182 -2.65 5.83 -14.79
CA SER A 182 -1.51 5.12 -15.36
C SER A 182 -0.49 6.10 -15.91
N HIS A 183 0.73 6.09 -15.38
CA HIS A 183 1.85 6.89 -15.87
C HIS A 183 2.53 6.22 -17.06
N TYR A 184 2.58 4.89 -17.06
CA TYR A 184 3.07 4.10 -18.16
C TYR A 184 2.41 2.73 -18.23
N ILE A 185 2.31 2.21 -19.43
CA ILE A 185 1.91 0.84 -19.74
C ILE A 185 2.96 0.30 -20.71
N THR A 186 3.64 -0.78 -20.34
CA THR A 186 4.72 -1.36 -21.13
C THR A 186 4.66 -2.89 -21.13
N GLY A 187 5.33 -3.52 -22.08
CA GLY A 187 5.34 -4.97 -22.25
C GLY A 187 5.24 -5.38 -23.71
N GLY A 188 4.70 -6.58 -23.95
CA GLY A 188 4.56 -7.14 -25.30
C GLY A 188 3.39 -6.59 -26.11
N GLY A 189 2.86 -7.40 -27.04
CA GLY A 189 1.82 -7.00 -27.99
C GLY A 189 0.55 -6.45 -27.33
N LEU A 190 0.10 -7.05 -26.24
CA LEU A 190 -1.08 -6.58 -25.50
C LEU A 190 -0.89 -5.17 -24.95
N ALA A 191 0.31 -4.78 -24.53
CA ALA A 191 0.56 -3.43 -24.00
C ALA A 191 0.25 -2.33 -25.03
N ALA A 192 0.46 -2.60 -26.32
CA ALA A 192 0.09 -1.66 -27.39
C ALA A 192 -1.43 -1.48 -27.46
N VAL A 193 -2.18 -2.57 -27.38
CA VAL A 193 -3.65 -2.56 -27.40
C VAL A 193 -4.21 -1.81 -26.18
N VAL A 194 -3.69 -2.09 -24.99
CA VAL A 194 -4.14 -1.42 -23.74
C VAL A 194 -3.84 0.07 -23.78
N ARG A 195 -2.65 0.48 -24.28
CA ARG A 195 -2.32 1.92 -24.45
C ARG A 195 -3.26 2.63 -25.42
N GLU A 196 -3.62 1.98 -26.54
CA GLU A 196 -4.55 2.55 -27.52
C GLU A 196 -5.94 2.71 -26.88
N LEU A 197 -6.41 1.71 -26.15
CA LEU A 197 -7.68 1.75 -25.44
C LEU A 197 -7.70 2.86 -24.39
N ALA A 198 -6.68 2.94 -23.54
CA ALA A 198 -6.53 4.01 -22.54
C ALA A 198 -6.51 5.39 -23.18
N ALA A 199 -5.89 5.53 -24.36
CA ALA A 199 -5.85 6.79 -25.10
C ALA A 199 -7.24 7.26 -25.57
N THR A 200 -8.18 6.34 -25.77
CA THR A 200 -9.54 6.65 -26.24
C THR A 200 -10.55 6.81 -25.09
N THR A 201 -10.30 6.18 -23.93
CA THR A 201 -11.24 6.14 -22.80
C THR A 201 -10.96 7.21 -21.74
N ALA A 202 -9.69 7.61 -21.54
CA ALA A 202 -9.31 8.58 -20.52
C ALA A 202 -9.59 10.02 -20.98
N PRO A 203 -10.38 10.81 -20.24
CA PRO A 203 -10.72 12.20 -20.63
C PRO A 203 -9.55 13.16 -20.46
N ASP A 204 -8.64 12.92 -19.53
CA ASP A 204 -7.40 13.69 -19.29
C ASP A 204 -6.23 12.75 -19.02
N LYS A 205 -5.15 12.95 -19.76
CA LYS A 205 -3.96 12.07 -19.73
C LYS A 205 -2.91 12.46 -18.70
N ARG A 206 -3.11 13.54 -17.96
CA ARG A 206 -2.16 13.97 -16.94
C ARG A 206 -2.69 13.63 -15.55
N PRO A 207 -1.94 12.83 -14.77
CA PRO A 207 -2.24 12.72 -13.36
C PRO A 207 -2.12 14.12 -12.72
N PRO A 208 -3.00 14.49 -11.80
CA PRO A 208 -2.91 15.76 -11.11
C PRO A 208 -1.57 15.84 -10.39
N ILE A 209 -0.81 16.89 -10.71
CA ILE A 209 0.37 17.28 -9.98
C ILE A 209 -0.16 18.04 -8.75
N GLY A 210 -0.31 17.36 -7.64
CA GLY A 210 -0.73 17.94 -6.37
C GLY A 210 0.43 18.11 -5.41
#